data_a7cef6e3c813e02a310791821b929f6e
#
_entry.id   a7cef6e3c813e02a310791821b929f6e
#
_cell.length_a   1.000
_cell.length_b   1.000
_cell.length_c   1.000
_cell.angle_alpha   90.00
_cell.angle_beta   90.00
_cell.angle_gamma   90.00
#
_symmetry.space_group_name_H-M   'P 1'
#
loop_
_entity.id
_entity.type
_entity.pdbx_description
1 polymer ?
#
loop_
_entity_poly.entity_id
_entity_poly.type
_entity_poly.pdbx_seq_one_letter_code
_entity_poly.pdbx_strand_id
1 'polypeptide(L)'
;MSSTSAFSIADLLRSAASATPDATWLTTPETNQNYSWQNSFDRANEIACYLQGAGLNDGASVAIAAANGAAASFAFLGTVVGGFRATPLNLVAGVKTLGFVLSHSKTELILCADDCRPLVEDALAAMPDAPRIKPKIVSMDIDDGPRWVGSGITPIKVPDLRQPTAQTTGLLMYTSGTTGVPKGVLLSHSNLIAAGSNVCVAHKLESTDTGMCVLPIYHINGLCVTVMGTLVSKSGLVMPRRFSATHFWAQMQRFNCSWFSAVPTLFAYLLNDETKPILNRDRLRFSRSASAPLPPEIHRQFEKRFNIPIIETMGLTETGAQILSNPLPPAQRKIGSPGT
;
A
#
# COMPACT_ATOMS: atom_id res chain seq x y z
N MET A 1 9.75 4.44 -25.46
CA MET A 1 9.42 4.94 -24.11
C MET A 1 8.10 5.67 -24.21
N SER A 2 7.00 5.01 -23.91
CA SER A 2 5.64 5.59 -23.94
C SER A 2 5.52 6.56 -22.76
N SER A 3 4.95 7.74 -22.99
CA SER A 3 4.81 8.85 -22.06
C SER A 3 3.90 8.51 -20.86
N THR A 4 4.42 7.81 -19.87
CA THR A 4 3.77 7.54 -18.59
C THR A 4 3.62 8.80 -17.71
N SER A 5 4.15 9.94 -18.14
CA SER A 5 4.19 11.19 -17.37
C SER A 5 2.89 12.00 -17.32
N ALA A 6 1.87 11.58 -18.05
CA ALA A 6 0.61 12.34 -18.17
C ALA A 6 -0.57 11.74 -17.39
N PHE A 7 -0.45 10.52 -16.84
CA PHE A 7 -1.55 9.82 -16.21
C PHE A 7 -1.58 10.02 -14.70
N SER A 8 -2.80 10.14 -14.14
CA SER A 8 -3.07 10.05 -12.72
C SER A 8 -3.37 8.59 -12.30
N ILE A 9 -3.41 8.31 -11.00
CA ILE A 9 -3.86 7.01 -10.47
C ILE A 9 -5.33 6.77 -10.85
N ALA A 10 -6.15 7.82 -10.93
CA ALA A 10 -7.53 7.71 -11.39
C ALA A 10 -7.60 7.18 -12.83
N ASP A 11 -6.70 7.63 -13.71
CA ASP A 11 -6.63 7.15 -15.10
C ASP A 11 -6.17 5.71 -15.19
N LEU A 12 -5.20 5.30 -14.36
CA LEU A 12 -4.77 3.90 -14.29
C LEU A 12 -5.92 2.98 -13.87
N LEU A 13 -6.63 3.35 -12.80
CA LEU A 13 -7.72 2.55 -12.26
C LEU A 13 -8.87 2.46 -13.28
N ARG A 14 -9.21 3.57 -13.93
CA ARG A 14 -10.21 3.61 -15.02
C ARG A 14 -9.80 2.72 -16.19
N SER A 15 -8.53 2.80 -16.60
CA SER A 15 -7.99 1.95 -17.68
C SER A 15 -8.04 0.46 -17.35
N ALA A 16 -7.77 0.07 -16.11
CA ALA A 16 -7.86 -1.32 -15.69
C ALA A 16 -9.32 -1.81 -15.65
N ALA A 17 -10.23 -1.01 -15.08
CA ALA A 17 -11.65 -1.32 -15.04
C ALA A 17 -12.26 -1.44 -16.44
N SER A 18 -11.85 -0.57 -17.38
CA SER A 18 -12.33 -0.64 -18.78
C SER A 18 -11.77 -1.85 -19.56
N ALA A 19 -10.53 -2.27 -19.25
CA ALA A 19 -9.89 -3.36 -19.98
C ALA A 19 -10.37 -4.75 -19.50
N THR A 20 -10.51 -4.94 -18.19
CA THR A 20 -10.84 -6.23 -17.56
C THR A 20 -11.74 -6.03 -16.34
N PRO A 21 -12.99 -5.54 -16.51
CA PRO A 21 -13.85 -5.12 -15.40
C PRO A 21 -14.07 -6.20 -14.33
N ASP A 22 -14.24 -7.44 -14.76
CA ASP A 22 -14.57 -8.58 -13.90
C ASP A 22 -13.34 -9.28 -13.31
N ALA A 23 -12.13 -8.98 -13.80
CA ALA A 23 -10.91 -9.57 -13.25
C ALA A 23 -10.67 -9.07 -11.83
N THR A 24 -10.33 -9.98 -10.92
CA THR A 24 -10.05 -9.66 -9.52
C THR A 24 -8.74 -8.88 -9.40
N TRP A 25 -8.83 -7.70 -8.79
CA TRP A 25 -7.64 -6.96 -8.35
C TRP A 25 -7.26 -7.29 -6.92
N LEU A 26 -8.19 -7.13 -5.97
CA LEU A 26 -7.90 -7.27 -4.55
C LEU A 26 -8.65 -8.47 -3.95
N THR A 27 -7.92 -9.27 -3.17
CA THR A 27 -8.47 -10.36 -2.35
C THR A 27 -8.07 -10.17 -0.89
N THR A 28 -9.03 -10.28 0.03
CA THR A 28 -8.81 -10.27 1.48
C THR A 28 -8.94 -11.69 2.03
N PRO A 29 -7.85 -12.28 2.54
CA PRO A 29 -7.82 -13.68 2.99
C PRO A 29 -8.78 -13.99 4.15
N GLU A 30 -8.96 -13.04 5.06
CA GLU A 30 -9.75 -13.23 6.29
C GLU A 30 -11.24 -13.40 6.01
N THR A 31 -11.77 -12.69 5.03
CA THR A 31 -13.19 -12.72 4.64
C THR A 31 -13.41 -13.50 3.36
N ASN A 32 -12.34 -13.86 2.66
CA ASN A 32 -12.38 -14.47 1.34
C ASN A 32 -13.13 -13.62 0.29
N GLN A 33 -13.14 -12.31 0.47
CA GLN A 33 -13.76 -11.39 -0.46
C GLN A 33 -12.80 -11.06 -1.61
N ASN A 34 -13.38 -10.99 -2.81
CA ASN A 34 -12.71 -10.59 -4.03
C ASN A 34 -13.35 -9.32 -4.57
N TYR A 35 -12.50 -8.36 -4.92
CA TYR A 35 -12.92 -7.10 -5.52
C TYR A 35 -12.36 -7.03 -6.94
N SER A 36 -13.26 -6.93 -7.91
CA SER A 36 -12.88 -6.78 -9.32
C SER A 36 -12.31 -5.37 -9.59
N TRP A 37 -11.73 -5.16 -10.77
CA TRP A 37 -11.30 -3.84 -11.19
C TRP A 37 -12.45 -2.85 -11.25
N GLN A 38 -13.64 -3.29 -11.72
CA GLN A 38 -14.82 -2.42 -11.73
C GLN A 38 -15.26 -2.06 -10.31
N ASN A 39 -15.37 -3.04 -9.41
CA ASN A 39 -15.72 -2.75 -8.01
C ASN A 39 -14.70 -1.80 -7.35
N SER A 40 -13.41 -1.97 -7.65
CA SER A 40 -12.34 -1.14 -7.11
C SER A 40 -12.42 0.30 -7.63
N PHE A 41 -12.73 0.47 -8.91
CA PHE A 41 -12.96 1.77 -9.52
C PHE A 41 -14.17 2.48 -8.91
N ASP A 42 -15.29 1.77 -8.77
CA ASP A 42 -16.55 2.32 -8.24
C ASP A 42 -16.38 2.75 -6.77
N ARG A 43 -15.77 1.90 -5.93
CA ARG A 43 -15.49 2.22 -4.52
C ARG A 43 -14.54 3.40 -4.37
N ALA A 44 -13.49 3.48 -5.19
CA ALA A 44 -12.57 4.61 -5.15
C ALA A 44 -13.27 5.93 -5.54
N ASN A 45 -14.11 5.91 -6.58
CA ASN A 45 -14.91 7.09 -6.97
C ASN A 45 -15.94 7.46 -5.90
N GLU A 46 -16.61 6.51 -5.29
CA GLU A 46 -17.55 6.78 -4.20
C GLU A 46 -16.86 7.53 -3.06
N ILE A 47 -15.74 7.02 -2.57
CA ILE A 47 -14.97 7.66 -1.50
C ILE A 47 -14.50 9.06 -1.96
N ALA A 48 -14.03 9.21 -3.18
CA ALA A 48 -13.62 10.50 -3.74
C ALA A 48 -14.77 11.52 -3.77
N CYS A 49 -15.99 11.10 -4.17
CA CYS A 49 -17.19 11.95 -4.16
C CYS A 49 -17.54 12.45 -2.75
N TYR A 50 -17.47 11.56 -1.74
CA TYR A 50 -17.71 11.97 -0.35
C TYR A 50 -16.61 12.91 0.17
N LEU A 51 -15.35 12.63 -0.13
CA LEU A 51 -14.25 13.50 0.29
C LEU A 51 -14.33 14.89 -0.34
N GLN A 52 -14.65 15.00 -1.63
CA GLN A 52 -14.87 16.29 -2.27
C GLN A 52 -16.14 16.99 -1.74
N GLY A 53 -17.17 16.24 -1.38
CA GLY A 53 -18.38 16.76 -0.72
C GLY A 53 -18.17 17.19 0.74
N ALA A 54 -17.06 16.79 1.36
CA ALA A 54 -16.77 17.13 2.75
C ALA A 54 -16.31 18.59 2.97
N GLY A 55 -16.08 19.35 1.91
CA GLY A 55 -15.61 20.73 1.96
C GLY A 55 -14.17 20.88 2.41
N LEU A 56 -13.32 19.88 2.13
CA LEU A 56 -11.89 19.92 2.40
C LEU A 56 -11.19 20.90 1.46
N ASN A 57 -10.07 21.48 1.91
CA ASN A 57 -9.22 22.32 1.07
C ASN A 57 -8.58 21.49 -0.06
N ASP A 58 -8.25 22.15 -1.17
CA ASP A 58 -7.55 21.50 -2.28
C ASP A 58 -6.22 20.91 -1.82
N GLY A 59 -6.01 19.64 -2.12
CA GLY A 59 -4.81 18.90 -1.68
C GLY A 59 -4.73 18.70 -0.16
N ALA A 60 -5.84 18.76 0.56
CA ALA A 60 -5.87 18.47 1.99
C ALA A 60 -5.30 17.09 2.32
N SER A 61 -4.74 16.95 3.50
CA SER A 61 -4.31 15.66 4.02
C SER A 61 -5.50 14.90 4.61
N VAL A 62 -5.71 13.69 4.11
CA VAL A 62 -6.66 12.72 4.65
C VAL A 62 -5.86 11.60 5.30
N ALA A 63 -5.92 11.50 6.62
CA ALA A 63 -5.24 10.44 7.34
C ALA A 63 -6.02 9.12 7.23
N ILE A 64 -5.29 8.01 7.16
CA ILE A 64 -5.88 6.66 7.09
C ILE A 64 -5.36 5.87 8.30
N ALA A 65 -6.26 5.55 9.22
CA ALA A 65 -5.98 4.74 10.40
C ALA A 65 -6.68 3.40 10.26
N ALA A 66 -6.03 2.46 9.62
CA ALA A 66 -6.55 1.10 9.42
C ALA A 66 -5.39 0.11 9.22
N ALA A 67 -5.59 -1.15 9.63
CA ALA A 67 -4.74 -2.25 9.23
C ALA A 67 -4.86 -2.50 7.71
N ASN A 68 -3.94 -3.29 7.15
CA ASN A 68 -4.04 -3.73 5.76
C ASN A 68 -5.40 -4.39 5.50
N GLY A 69 -5.86 -4.35 4.26
CA GLY A 69 -7.12 -4.93 3.82
C GLY A 69 -7.86 -4.05 2.82
N ALA A 70 -9.13 -4.40 2.58
CA ALA A 70 -9.96 -3.70 1.60
C ALA A 70 -10.19 -2.23 1.98
N ALA A 71 -10.57 -1.96 3.24
CA ALA A 71 -10.85 -0.61 3.70
C ALA A 71 -9.65 0.33 3.55
N ALA A 72 -8.46 -0.11 3.96
CA ALA A 72 -7.24 0.69 3.84
C ALA A 72 -6.85 0.92 2.37
N SER A 73 -7.01 -0.09 1.51
CA SER A 73 -6.72 0.01 0.07
C SER A 73 -7.67 0.99 -0.63
N PHE A 74 -8.97 0.88 -0.36
CA PHE A 74 -9.95 1.78 -0.95
C PHE A 74 -9.91 3.18 -0.35
N ALA A 75 -9.61 3.32 0.95
CA ALA A 75 -9.35 4.62 1.56
C ALA A 75 -8.17 5.34 0.89
N PHE A 76 -7.08 4.61 0.61
CA PHE A 76 -5.95 5.15 -0.15
C PHE A 76 -6.38 5.54 -1.57
N LEU A 77 -6.96 4.61 -2.34
CA LEU A 77 -7.35 4.87 -3.72
C LEU A 77 -8.37 6.02 -3.82
N GLY A 78 -9.42 6.00 -3.00
CA GLY A 78 -10.44 7.04 -3.01
C GLY A 78 -9.90 8.42 -2.63
N THR A 79 -8.95 8.48 -1.69
CA THR A 79 -8.28 9.71 -1.32
C THR A 79 -7.49 10.30 -2.50
N VAL A 80 -6.66 9.47 -3.15
CA VAL A 80 -5.84 9.96 -4.27
C VAL A 80 -6.68 10.25 -5.51
N VAL A 81 -7.73 9.45 -5.79
CA VAL A 81 -8.67 9.71 -6.89
C VAL A 81 -9.44 11.02 -6.65
N GLY A 82 -9.76 11.34 -5.41
CA GLY A 82 -10.37 12.60 -5.02
C GLY A 82 -9.46 13.83 -5.10
N GLY A 83 -8.17 13.66 -5.42
CA GLY A 83 -7.20 14.74 -5.50
C GLY A 83 -6.63 15.19 -4.15
N PHE A 84 -6.76 14.36 -3.12
CA PHE A 84 -6.27 14.62 -1.77
C PHE A 84 -4.98 13.85 -1.48
N ARG A 85 -4.24 14.27 -0.45
CA ARG A 85 -3.04 13.58 0.02
C ARG A 85 -3.40 12.49 1.01
N ALA A 86 -3.24 11.24 0.63
CA ALA A 86 -3.35 10.13 1.57
C ALA A 86 -2.16 10.18 2.57
N THR A 87 -2.49 10.11 3.87
CA THR A 87 -1.50 10.05 4.95
C THR A 87 -1.75 8.78 5.77
N PRO A 88 -1.26 7.60 5.33
CA PRO A 88 -1.41 6.37 6.10
C PRO A 88 -0.66 6.47 7.42
N LEU A 89 -1.35 6.20 8.53
CA LEU A 89 -0.78 6.31 9.87
C LEU A 89 -0.06 5.04 10.27
N ASN A 90 1.15 5.17 10.78
CA ASN A 90 1.88 4.06 11.40
C ASN A 90 1.30 3.77 12.79
N LEU A 91 0.37 2.83 12.85
CA LEU A 91 -0.40 2.50 14.06
C LEU A 91 0.45 1.99 15.25
N VAL A 92 1.72 1.64 15.01
CA VAL A 92 2.65 1.19 16.07
C VAL A 92 3.67 2.26 16.49
N ALA A 93 3.58 3.47 15.94
CA ALA A 93 4.54 4.54 16.20
C ALA A 93 4.35 5.24 17.57
N GLY A 94 3.27 4.92 18.27
CA GLY A 94 2.90 5.52 19.55
C GLY A 94 2.16 6.85 19.44
N VAL A 95 1.39 7.17 20.46
CA VAL A 95 0.42 8.27 20.52
C VAL A 95 1.06 9.64 20.20
N LYS A 96 2.20 9.96 20.82
CA LYS A 96 2.88 11.26 20.59
C LYS A 96 3.35 11.45 19.16
N THR A 97 3.89 10.39 18.55
CA THR A 97 4.32 10.42 17.15
C THR A 97 3.13 10.59 16.22
N LEU A 98 2.02 9.91 16.47
CA LEU A 98 0.80 10.06 15.70
C LEU A 98 0.21 11.47 15.85
N GLY A 99 0.18 12.03 17.07
CA GLY A 99 -0.23 13.41 17.31
C GLY A 99 0.61 14.42 16.52
N PHE A 100 1.94 14.25 16.53
CA PHE A 100 2.83 15.05 15.69
C PHE A 100 2.50 14.91 14.20
N VAL A 101 2.31 13.69 13.69
CA VAL A 101 1.98 13.44 12.29
C VAL A 101 0.68 14.12 11.89
N LEU A 102 -0.37 13.99 12.69
CA LEU A 102 -1.67 14.62 12.45
C LEU A 102 -1.59 16.15 12.42
N SER A 103 -0.82 16.74 13.34
CA SER A 103 -0.58 18.19 13.38
C SER A 103 0.26 18.65 12.18
N HIS A 104 1.43 18.05 11.97
CA HIS A 104 2.37 18.45 10.92
C HIS A 104 1.83 18.26 9.50
N SER A 105 1.06 17.18 9.26
CA SER A 105 0.39 16.95 7.98
C SER A 105 -0.76 17.90 7.71
N LYS A 106 -1.21 18.65 8.72
CA LYS A 106 -2.45 19.46 8.68
C LYS A 106 -3.64 18.61 8.23
N THR A 107 -3.79 17.45 8.86
CA THR A 107 -4.89 16.53 8.56
C THR A 107 -6.24 17.22 8.79
N GLU A 108 -7.13 17.16 7.79
CA GLU A 108 -8.48 17.74 7.84
C GLU A 108 -9.55 16.68 8.06
N LEU A 109 -9.29 15.44 7.60
CA LEU A 109 -10.21 14.30 7.78
C LEU A 109 -9.41 13.03 8.08
N ILE A 110 -9.97 12.18 8.91
CA ILE A 110 -9.39 10.88 9.27
C ILE A 110 -10.40 9.79 8.91
N LEU A 111 -10.01 8.92 7.99
CA LEU A 111 -10.69 7.66 7.73
C LEU A 111 -10.16 6.64 8.75
N CYS A 112 -11.00 6.28 9.73
CA CYS A 112 -10.57 5.56 10.92
C CYS A 112 -11.33 4.23 11.08
N ALA A 113 -10.64 3.11 11.01
CA ALA A 113 -11.21 1.82 11.38
C ALA A 113 -11.61 1.82 12.86
N ASP A 114 -12.72 1.13 13.17
CA ASP A 114 -13.32 1.20 14.51
C ASP A 114 -12.36 0.76 15.61
N ASP A 115 -11.54 -0.24 15.35
CA ASP A 115 -10.51 -0.75 16.27
C ASP A 115 -9.34 0.22 16.48
N CYS A 116 -9.13 1.15 15.54
CA CYS A 116 -8.09 2.19 15.65
C CYS A 116 -8.59 3.47 16.35
N ARG A 117 -9.90 3.59 16.60
CA ARG A 117 -10.51 4.81 17.13
C ARG A 117 -9.91 5.29 18.43
N PRO A 118 -9.72 4.45 19.48
CA PRO A 118 -9.12 4.91 20.73
C PRO A 118 -7.72 5.50 20.53
N LEU A 119 -6.89 4.83 19.70
CA LEU A 119 -5.54 5.31 19.39
C LEU A 119 -5.55 6.67 18.68
N VAL A 120 -6.50 6.88 17.77
CA VAL A 120 -6.64 8.15 17.04
C VAL A 120 -7.11 9.26 17.97
N GLU A 121 -8.05 9.00 18.86
CA GLU A 121 -8.52 9.97 19.85
C GLU A 121 -7.42 10.39 20.82
N ASP A 122 -6.64 9.43 21.32
CA ASP A 122 -5.46 9.70 22.13
C ASP A 122 -4.40 10.52 21.37
N ALA A 123 -4.17 10.20 20.09
CA ALA A 123 -3.25 10.95 19.25
C ALA A 123 -3.70 12.40 19.02
N LEU A 124 -5.00 12.63 18.80
CA LEU A 124 -5.57 13.96 18.68
C LEU A 124 -5.43 14.78 19.98
N ALA A 125 -5.60 14.13 21.12
CA ALA A 125 -5.37 14.77 22.43
C ALA A 125 -3.88 15.10 22.70
N ALA A 126 -2.98 14.35 22.07
CA ALA A 126 -1.53 14.53 22.21
C ALA A 126 -0.91 15.42 21.11
N MET A 127 -1.72 16.09 20.27
CA MET A 127 -1.18 17.02 19.26
C MET A 127 -0.43 18.17 19.93
N PRO A 128 0.79 18.52 19.44
CA PRO A 128 1.61 19.57 20.06
C PRO A 128 0.97 20.95 19.99
N ASP A 129 0.20 21.21 18.94
CA ASP A 129 -0.52 22.45 18.73
C ASP A 129 -2.02 22.13 18.55
N ALA A 130 -2.88 22.84 19.26
CA ALA A 130 -4.31 22.73 19.03
C ALA A 130 -4.63 23.13 17.58
N PRO A 131 -5.19 22.22 16.76
CA PRO A 131 -5.47 22.55 15.37
C PRO A 131 -6.51 23.66 15.29
N ARG A 132 -6.32 24.61 14.36
CA ARG A 132 -7.33 25.65 14.09
C ARG A 132 -8.69 25.04 13.71
N ILE A 133 -8.65 23.90 13.05
CA ILE A 133 -9.82 23.09 12.67
C ILE A 133 -9.55 21.67 13.14
N LYS A 134 -10.40 21.14 14.03
CA LYS A 134 -10.31 19.75 14.49
C LYS A 134 -10.63 18.82 13.30
N PRO A 135 -9.79 17.82 13.00
CA PRO A 135 -10.06 16.88 11.93
C PRO A 135 -11.41 16.17 12.12
N LYS A 136 -12.17 16.02 11.04
CA LYS A 136 -13.35 15.14 11.05
C LYS A 136 -12.91 13.69 11.09
N ILE A 137 -13.56 12.87 11.91
CA ILE A 137 -13.32 11.42 11.92
C ILE A 137 -14.52 10.76 11.25
N VAL A 138 -14.25 10.02 10.19
CA VAL A 138 -15.19 9.11 9.54
C VAL A 138 -14.82 7.69 9.92
N SER A 139 -15.73 7.01 10.60
CA SER A 139 -15.54 5.61 10.97
C SER A 139 -15.51 4.72 9.73
N MET A 140 -14.65 3.71 9.75
CA MET A 140 -14.57 2.70 8.71
C MET A 140 -14.82 1.32 9.30
N ASP A 141 -15.62 0.51 8.60
CA ASP A 141 -15.55 -0.92 8.75
C ASP A 141 -14.27 -1.44 8.07
N ILE A 142 -13.62 -2.42 8.68
CA ILE A 142 -12.35 -2.93 8.18
C ILE A 142 -12.47 -3.67 6.83
N ASP A 143 -13.66 -4.16 6.51
CA ASP A 143 -13.94 -4.89 5.28
C ASP A 143 -14.76 -4.05 4.29
N ASP A 144 -15.78 -3.31 4.80
CA ASP A 144 -16.71 -2.56 3.96
C ASP A 144 -16.27 -1.12 3.66
N GLY A 145 -15.32 -0.58 4.44
CA GLY A 145 -14.78 0.77 4.24
C GLY A 145 -15.55 1.86 4.97
N PRO A 146 -15.46 3.14 4.52
CA PRO A 146 -15.99 4.27 5.26
C PRO A 146 -17.51 4.25 5.41
N ARG A 147 -17.98 4.59 6.63
CA ARG A 147 -19.41 4.75 6.95
C ARG A 147 -19.79 6.22 6.83
N TRP A 148 -20.40 6.57 5.71
CA TRP A 148 -20.82 7.95 5.44
C TRP A 148 -22.14 8.33 6.09
N VAL A 149 -23.00 7.36 6.34
CA VAL A 149 -24.29 7.58 7.03
C VAL A 149 -24.03 8.11 8.44
N GLY A 150 -24.61 9.26 8.78
CA GLY A 150 -24.38 9.94 10.06
C GLY A 150 -23.10 10.78 10.14
N SER A 151 -22.25 10.77 9.10
CA SER A 151 -21.04 11.61 9.06
C SER A 151 -21.28 13.09 8.83
N GLY A 152 -22.48 13.46 8.38
CA GLY A 152 -22.82 14.82 7.96
C GLY A 152 -22.18 15.25 6.64
N ILE A 153 -21.60 14.30 5.88
CA ILE A 153 -20.99 14.55 4.58
C ILE A 153 -21.96 14.08 3.48
N THR A 154 -22.23 14.96 2.51
CA THR A 154 -23.00 14.63 1.31
C THR A 154 -22.06 14.47 0.13
N PRO A 155 -22.13 13.36 -0.63
CA PRO A 155 -21.28 13.18 -1.78
C PRO A 155 -21.65 14.10 -2.92
N ILE A 156 -20.66 14.54 -3.69
CA ILE A 156 -20.93 15.13 -5.00
C ILE A 156 -21.29 14.02 -6.01
N LYS A 157 -21.84 14.41 -7.16
CA LYS A 157 -22.10 13.45 -8.24
C LYS A 157 -20.82 13.09 -8.96
N VAL A 158 -20.69 11.84 -9.42
CA VAL A 158 -19.50 11.35 -10.15
C VAL A 158 -19.11 12.23 -11.35
N PRO A 159 -20.05 12.77 -12.19
CA PRO A 159 -19.69 13.66 -13.29
C PRO A 159 -19.03 14.97 -12.83
N ASP A 160 -19.28 15.40 -11.60
CA ASP A 160 -18.74 16.65 -11.04
C ASP A 160 -17.40 16.43 -10.32
N LEU A 161 -16.89 15.19 -10.28
CA LEU A 161 -15.66 14.83 -9.60
C LEU A 161 -14.45 15.47 -10.28
N ARG A 162 -13.78 16.38 -9.56
CA ARG A 162 -12.52 16.98 -10.02
C ARG A 162 -11.47 15.90 -10.11
N GLN A 163 -10.84 15.80 -11.28
CA GLN A 163 -9.83 14.78 -11.53
C GLN A 163 -8.45 15.29 -11.14
N PRO A 164 -7.64 14.49 -10.43
CA PRO A 164 -6.25 14.83 -10.16
C PRO A 164 -5.43 14.76 -11.45
N THR A 165 -4.34 15.53 -11.47
CA THR A 165 -3.32 15.47 -12.53
C THR A 165 -2.15 14.56 -12.09
N ALA A 166 -1.26 14.25 -13.02
CA ALA A 166 -0.01 13.54 -12.71
C ALA A 166 0.84 14.26 -11.65
N GLN A 167 0.75 15.58 -11.56
CA GLN A 167 1.53 16.43 -10.64
C GLN A 167 0.83 16.63 -9.28
N THR A 168 -0.44 16.26 -9.16
CA THR A 168 -1.15 16.31 -7.88
C THR A 168 -0.42 15.45 -6.85
N THR A 169 -0.18 15.97 -5.66
CA THR A 169 0.40 15.20 -4.55
C THR A 169 -0.62 14.19 -4.04
N GLY A 170 -0.34 12.89 -4.22
CA GLY A 170 -1.23 11.81 -3.79
C GLY A 170 -0.87 11.18 -2.45
N LEU A 171 0.39 11.26 -2.03
CA LEU A 171 0.85 10.61 -0.80
C LEU A 171 1.71 11.55 0.04
N LEU A 172 1.45 11.57 1.34
CA LEU A 172 2.33 12.11 2.37
C LEU A 172 2.67 10.97 3.34
N MET A 173 3.90 10.48 3.27
CA MET A 173 4.36 9.38 4.11
C MET A 173 5.48 9.85 5.05
N TYR A 174 5.44 9.40 6.30
CA TYR A 174 6.41 9.80 7.31
C TYR A 174 7.50 8.76 7.50
N THR A 175 8.75 9.23 7.60
CA THR A 175 9.92 8.44 7.96
C THR A 175 10.38 8.80 9.36
N SER A 176 11.06 7.88 10.05
CA SER A 176 11.53 8.08 11.44
C SER A 176 12.58 9.17 11.59
N GLY A 177 13.17 9.65 10.48
CA GLY A 177 14.21 10.68 10.50
C GLY A 177 15.42 10.32 11.37
N THR A 178 16.61 10.70 10.97
CA THR A 178 17.85 10.48 11.75
C THR A 178 17.92 11.35 13.02
N THR A 179 17.10 12.38 13.10
CA THR A 179 17.03 13.35 14.22
C THR A 179 15.95 13.00 15.25
N GLY A 180 15.25 11.88 15.11
CA GLY A 180 14.16 11.47 16.00
C GLY A 180 12.81 12.18 15.74
N VAL A 181 12.78 13.24 14.95
CA VAL A 181 11.54 13.89 14.52
C VAL A 181 11.10 13.31 13.17
N PRO A 182 9.85 12.84 13.05
CA PRO A 182 9.36 12.30 11.78
C PRO A 182 9.42 13.35 10.65
N LYS A 183 9.89 12.92 9.47
CA LYS A 183 9.93 13.76 8.26
C LYS A 183 8.87 13.30 7.29
N GLY A 184 8.08 14.25 6.75
CA GLY A 184 7.07 13.98 5.74
C GLY A 184 7.66 13.98 4.33
N VAL A 185 7.43 12.93 3.59
CA VAL A 185 7.80 12.79 2.17
C VAL A 185 6.55 12.92 1.33
N LEU A 186 6.57 13.85 0.38
CA LEU A 186 5.48 14.10 -0.57
C LEU A 186 5.76 13.39 -1.89
N LEU A 187 4.82 12.57 -2.35
CA LEU A 187 4.88 11.91 -3.65
C LEU A 187 3.67 12.27 -4.49
N SER A 188 3.91 12.70 -5.72
CA SER A 188 2.86 12.98 -6.70
C SER A 188 2.31 11.69 -7.31
N HIS A 189 1.19 11.77 -8.04
CA HIS A 189 0.67 10.64 -8.81
C HIS A 189 1.72 10.08 -9.78
N SER A 190 2.47 10.95 -10.46
CA SER A 190 3.56 10.50 -11.35
C SER A 190 4.69 9.79 -10.60
N ASN A 191 5.05 10.23 -9.38
CA ASN A 191 6.05 9.53 -8.57
C ASN A 191 5.55 8.13 -8.16
N LEU A 192 4.29 8.00 -7.74
CA LEU A 192 3.69 6.73 -7.34
C LEU A 192 3.58 5.75 -8.52
N ILE A 193 3.19 6.26 -9.70
CA ILE A 193 3.13 5.45 -10.92
C ILE A 193 4.53 5.01 -11.36
N ALA A 194 5.50 5.92 -11.34
CA ALA A 194 6.89 5.59 -11.65
C ALA A 194 7.46 4.54 -10.70
N ALA A 195 7.15 4.65 -9.40
CA ALA A 195 7.55 3.66 -8.41
C ALA A 195 7.01 2.26 -8.73
N GLY A 196 5.70 2.15 -9.00
CA GLY A 196 5.08 0.90 -9.44
C GLY A 196 5.67 0.38 -10.76
N SER A 197 5.91 1.27 -11.73
CA SER A 197 6.50 0.92 -13.03
C SER A 197 7.92 0.36 -12.89
N ASN A 198 8.75 0.96 -12.04
CA ASN A 198 10.11 0.46 -11.77
C ASN A 198 10.08 -0.96 -11.17
N VAL A 199 9.13 -1.22 -10.27
CA VAL A 199 8.92 -2.57 -9.72
C VAL A 199 8.48 -3.55 -10.81
N CYS A 200 7.54 -3.15 -11.67
CA CYS A 200 7.07 -3.98 -12.79
C CYS A 200 8.21 -4.32 -13.75
N VAL A 201 9.03 -3.35 -14.13
CA VAL A 201 10.16 -3.55 -15.03
C VAL A 201 11.21 -4.48 -14.41
N ALA A 202 11.64 -4.18 -13.17
CA ALA A 202 12.68 -4.96 -12.49
C ALA A 202 12.28 -6.43 -12.27
N HIS A 203 11.01 -6.68 -11.99
CA HIS A 203 10.50 -8.01 -11.65
C HIS A 203 9.67 -8.64 -12.78
N LYS A 204 9.58 -7.98 -13.93
CA LYS A 204 8.80 -8.43 -15.12
C LYS A 204 7.40 -8.86 -14.68
N LEU A 205 6.71 -7.96 -13.96
CA LEU A 205 5.35 -8.22 -13.53
C LEU A 205 4.37 -8.10 -14.70
N GLU A 206 3.48 -9.07 -14.79
CA GLU A 206 2.46 -9.18 -15.82
C GLU A 206 1.06 -9.21 -15.20
N SER A 207 0.03 -8.98 -15.99
CA SER A 207 -1.36 -9.01 -15.51
C SER A 207 -1.81 -10.37 -14.96
N THR A 208 -1.11 -11.42 -15.34
CA THR A 208 -1.32 -12.78 -14.82
C THR A 208 -0.73 -13.00 -13.43
N ASP A 209 0.14 -12.12 -12.94
CA ASP A 209 0.75 -12.24 -11.62
C ASP A 209 -0.26 -11.99 -10.48
N THR A 210 0.11 -12.42 -9.29
CA THR A 210 -0.62 -12.11 -8.05
C THR A 210 0.40 -11.85 -6.95
N GLY A 211 0.44 -10.61 -6.46
CA GLY A 211 1.33 -10.22 -5.36
C GLY A 211 0.67 -10.38 -4.01
N MET A 212 1.41 -10.89 -3.00
CA MET A 212 0.94 -10.87 -1.63
C MET A 212 1.56 -9.69 -0.86
N CYS A 213 0.71 -8.80 -0.32
CA CYS A 213 1.11 -7.64 0.46
C CYS A 213 1.06 -7.95 1.96
N VAL A 214 2.15 -8.45 2.52
CA VAL A 214 2.28 -8.73 3.96
C VAL A 214 2.85 -7.57 4.76
N LEU A 215 3.37 -6.55 4.08
CA LEU A 215 3.92 -5.36 4.72
C LEU A 215 2.83 -4.28 4.85
N PRO A 216 2.83 -3.53 5.97
CA PRO A 216 1.85 -2.47 6.16
C PRO A 216 1.93 -1.39 5.06
N ILE A 217 0.78 -0.92 4.58
CA ILE A 217 0.73 0.12 3.54
C ILE A 217 1.09 1.52 4.05
N TYR A 218 1.25 1.71 5.35
CA TYR A 218 1.86 2.92 5.90
C TYR A 218 3.39 2.93 5.76
N HIS A 219 3.98 1.90 5.17
CA HIS A 219 5.37 1.86 4.72
C HIS A 219 5.45 1.81 3.20
N ILE A 220 6.45 2.50 2.65
CA ILE A 220 6.63 2.63 1.19
C ILE A 220 6.76 1.27 0.49
N ASN A 221 7.33 0.26 1.14
CA ASN A 221 7.47 -1.09 0.58
C ASN A 221 6.11 -1.77 0.42
N GLY A 222 5.20 -1.68 1.39
CA GLY A 222 3.84 -2.19 1.25
C GLY A 222 3.07 -1.45 0.16
N LEU A 223 3.06 -0.12 0.21
CA LEU A 223 2.25 0.70 -0.69
C LEU A 223 2.82 0.75 -2.10
N CYS A 224 4.05 1.27 -2.28
CA CYS A 224 4.58 1.52 -3.62
C CYS A 224 5.08 0.26 -4.32
N VAL A 225 5.61 -0.72 -3.59
CA VAL A 225 6.07 -1.96 -4.23
C VAL A 225 4.90 -2.88 -4.53
N THR A 226 4.07 -3.18 -3.53
CA THR A 226 3.04 -4.22 -3.73
C THR A 226 1.75 -3.61 -4.29
N VAL A 227 1.17 -2.57 -3.65
CA VAL A 227 -0.10 -2.01 -4.13
C VAL A 227 0.08 -1.31 -5.48
N MET A 228 1.04 -0.39 -5.59
CA MET A 228 1.26 0.30 -6.88
C MET A 228 1.83 -0.63 -7.96
N GLY A 229 2.66 -1.60 -7.60
CA GLY A 229 3.16 -2.61 -8.54
C GLY A 229 2.03 -3.41 -9.18
N THR A 230 1.08 -3.90 -8.37
CA THR A 230 -0.09 -4.64 -8.89
C THR A 230 -1.06 -3.73 -9.65
N LEU A 231 -1.22 -2.48 -9.22
CA LEU A 231 -2.05 -1.51 -9.94
C LEU A 231 -1.50 -1.19 -11.35
N VAL A 232 -0.18 -0.96 -11.46
CA VAL A 232 0.48 -0.64 -12.73
C VAL A 232 0.53 -1.83 -13.66
N SER A 233 0.85 -3.02 -13.16
CA SER A 233 0.87 -4.26 -13.96
C SER A 233 -0.52 -4.81 -14.27
N LYS A 234 -1.57 -4.23 -13.67
CA LYS A 234 -2.97 -4.72 -13.74
C LYS A 234 -3.10 -6.17 -13.27
N SER A 235 -2.29 -6.55 -12.28
CA SER A 235 -2.24 -7.90 -11.71
C SER A 235 -3.04 -8.01 -10.40
N GLY A 236 -3.18 -9.23 -9.88
CA GLY A 236 -3.89 -9.47 -8.63
C GLY A 236 -3.09 -9.06 -7.39
N LEU A 237 -3.80 -8.66 -6.35
CA LEU A 237 -3.28 -8.30 -5.03
C LEU A 237 -3.99 -9.13 -3.95
N VAL A 238 -3.23 -9.86 -3.16
CA VAL A 238 -3.73 -10.51 -1.94
C VAL A 238 -3.20 -9.74 -0.74
N MET A 239 -4.11 -9.24 0.10
CA MET A 239 -3.75 -8.38 1.21
C MET A 239 -4.32 -8.89 2.53
N PRO A 240 -3.57 -9.74 3.27
CA PRO A 240 -3.94 -10.09 4.64
C PRO A 240 -3.82 -8.86 5.56
N ARG A 241 -4.65 -8.82 6.61
CA ARG A 241 -4.65 -7.73 7.61
C ARG A 241 -3.30 -7.59 8.31
N ARG A 242 -2.60 -8.72 8.51
CA ARG A 242 -1.27 -8.78 9.12
C ARG A 242 -0.51 -10.02 8.65
N PHE A 243 0.80 -9.96 8.72
CA PHE A 243 1.64 -11.14 8.50
C PHE A 243 1.40 -12.19 9.60
N SER A 244 1.34 -13.45 9.20
CA SER A 244 1.33 -14.62 10.10
C SER A 244 2.18 -15.73 9.47
N ALA A 245 3.27 -16.12 10.08
CA ALA A 245 4.14 -17.19 9.56
C ALA A 245 3.36 -18.49 9.37
N THR A 246 2.50 -18.85 10.32
CA THR A 246 1.68 -20.07 10.31
C THR A 246 0.67 -20.12 9.14
N HIS A 247 0.09 -18.96 8.76
CA HIS A 247 -0.92 -18.90 7.70
C HIS A 247 -0.34 -18.53 6.33
N PHE A 248 0.89 -18.00 6.30
CA PHE A 248 1.48 -17.40 5.10
C PHE A 248 1.46 -18.34 3.90
N TRP A 249 2.02 -19.55 4.05
CA TRP A 249 2.13 -20.49 2.94
C TRP A 249 0.77 -21.03 2.48
N ALA A 250 -0.14 -21.27 3.41
CA ALA A 250 -1.50 -21.67 3.07
C ALA A 250 -2.23 -20.59 2.27
N GLN A 251 -2.05 -19.32 2.62
CA GLN A 251 -2.61 -18.19 1.87
C GLN A 251 -1.94 -18.04 0.50
N MET A 252 -0.59 -18.12 0.41
CA MET A 252 0.14 -18.10 -0.86
C MET A 252 -0.38 -19.12 -1.85
N GLN A 253 -0.61 -20.36 -1.36
CA GLN A 253 -1.14 -21.45 -2.17
C GLN A 253 -2.61 -21.25 -2.53
N ARG A 254 -3.46 -20.95 -1.53
CA ARG A 254 -4.90 -20.80 -1.71
C ARG A 254 -5.26 -19.75 -2.75
N PHE A 255 -4.56 -18.62 -2.72
CA PHE A 255 -4.81 -17.48 -3.60
C PHE A 255 -3.87 -17.43 -4.80
N ASN A 256 -3.14 -18.53 -5.05
CA ASN A 256 -2.26 -18.70 -6.21
C ASN A 256 -1.30 -17.53 -6.42
N CYS A 257 -0.68 -17.03 -5.33
CA CYS A 257 0.25 -15.90 -5.39
C CYS A 257 1.52 -16.27 -6.13
N SER A 258 2.02 -15.37 -6.98
CA SER A 258 3.23 -15.57 -7.78
C SER A 258 4.46 -14.90 -7.20
N TRP A 259 4.31 -13.95 -6.30
CA TRP A 259 5.39 -13.25 -5.63
C TRP A 259 4.93 -12.59 -4.33
N PHE A 260 5.91 -12.20 -3.51
CA PHE A 260 5.69 -11.38 -2.32
C PHE A 260 6.91 -10.51 -2.02
N SER A 261 6.69 -9.41 -1.29
CA SER A 261 7.74 -8.56 -0.75
C SER A 261 7.74 -8.62 0.77
N ALA A 262 8.94 -8.81 1.36
CA ALA A 262 9.11 -8.93 2.80
C ALA A 262 10.36 -8.17 3.27
N VAL A 263 10.52 -8.08 4.58
CA VAL A 263 11.73 -7.60 5.25
C VAL A 263 12.51 -8.80 5.81
N PRO A 264 13.83 -8.67 6.09
CA PRO A 264 14.65 -9.80 6.56
C PRO A 264 14.07 -10.58 7.74
N THR A 265 13.43 -9.88 8.69
CA THR A 265 12.80 -10.51 9.85
C THR A 265 11.69 -11.49 9.47
N LEU A 266 10.89 -11.18 8.43
CA LEU A 266 9.83 -12.09 7.97
C LEU A 266 10.39 -13.34 7.33
N PHE A 267 11.51 -13.24 6.60
CA PHE A 267 12.23 -14.42 6.08
C PHE A 267 12.73 -15.31 7.22
N ALA A 268 13.27 -14.72 8.29
CA ALA A 268 13.67 -15.48 9.48
C ALA A 268 12.47 -16.17 10.16
N TYR A 269 11.32 -15.52 10.26
CA TYR A 269 10.10 -16.15 10.80
C TYR A 269 9.64 -17.32 9.93
N LEU A 270 9.65 -17.18 8.61
CA LEU A 270 9.28 -18.26 7.69
C LEU A 270 10.29 -19.43 7.75
N LEU A 271 11.57 -19.16 7.99
CA LEU A 271 12.57 -20.19 8.21
C LEU A 271 12.39 -20.96 9.52
N ASN A 272 11.91 -20.29 10.57
CA ASN A 272 11.69 -20.89 11.89
C ASN A 272 10.33 -21.60 11.97
N ASP A 273 9.42 -21.36 11.03
CA ASP A 273 8.14 -22.06 10.97
C ASP A 273 8.35 -23.51 10.49
N GLU A 274 7.80 -24.48 11.22
CA GLU A 274 7.98 -25.91 10.92
C GLU A 274 7.12 -26.39 9.76
N THR A 275 6.26 -25.57 9.22
CA THR A 275 5.37 -25.88 8.09
C THR A 275 6.21 -26.33 6.89
N LYS A 276 5.81 -27.44 6.28
CA LYS A 276 6.35 -27.92 5.01
C LYS A 276 5.35 -27.60 3.90
N PRO A 277 5.42 -26.40 3.32
CA PRO A 277 4.40 -25.99 2.35
C PRO A 277 4.51 -26.81 1.07
N ILE A 278 3.35 -27.16 0.52
CA ILE A 278 3.25 -27.67 -0.86
C ILE A 278 3.16 -26.43 -1.74
N LEU A 279 4.27 -26.04 -2.37
CA LEU A 279 4.34 -24.85 -3.20
C LEU A 279 4.06 -25.19 -4.66
N ASN A 280 3.17 -24.41 -5.27
CA ASN A 280 3.02 -24.42 -6.73
C ASN A 280 4.22 -23.67 -7.36
N ARG A 281 5.25 -24.43 -7.75
CA ARG A 281 6.52 -23.90 -8.23
C ARG A 281 6.42 -23.28 -9.62
N ASP A 282 5.46 -23.71 -10.40
CA ASP A 282 5.23 -23.13 -11.73
C ASP A 282 4.61 -21.74 -11.60
N ARG A 283 3.99 -21.48 -10.46
CA ARG A 283 3.32 -20.19 -10.19
C ARG A 283 4.17 -19.23 -9.38
N LEU A 284 4.82 -19.71 -8.31
CA LEU A 284 5.60 -18.87 -7.39
C LEU A 284 6.97 -18.56 -7.98
N ARG A 285 7.11 -17.36 -8.52
CA ARG A 285 8.27 -16.94 -9.33
C ARG A 285 9.46 -16.48 -8.50
N PHE A 286 9.21 -15.64 -7.50
CA PHE A 286 10.24 -15.05 -6.64
C PHE A 286 9.68 -14.50 -5.34
N SER A 287 10.58 -14.20 -4.42
CA SER A 287 10.35 -13.34 -3.26
C SER A 287 11.29 -12.14 -3.32
N ARG A 288 10.91 -11.04 -2.70
CA ARG A 288 11.67 -9.80 -2.67
C ARG A 288 12.02 -9.43 -1.23
N SER A 289 13.28 -9.09 -0.97
CA SER A 289 13.74 -8.57 0.32
C SER A 289 14.19 -7.12 0.20
N ALA A 290 13.71 -6.26 1.09
CA ALA A 290 14.07 -4.85 1.14
C ALA A 290 13.96 -4.26 2.54
N SER A 291 14.17 -2.96 2.67
CA SER A 291 14.05 -2.11 3.85
C SER A 291 15.16 -2.29 4.90
N ALA A 292 15.92 -3.38 4.85
CA ALA A 292 17.11 -3.63 5.64
C ALA A 292 18.02 -4.62 4.90
N PRO A 293 19.33 -4.66 5.19
CA PRO A 293 20.23 -5.67 4.63
C PRO A 293 19.77 -7.09 5.02
N LEU A 294 19.67 -7.99 4.05
CA LEU A 294 19.36 -9.39 4.30
C LEU A 294 20.66 -10.13 4.68
N PRO A 295 20.72 -10.78 5.86
CA PRO A 295 21.86 -11.61 6.21
C PRO A 295 22.06 -12.72 5.17
N PRO A 296 23.29 -12.88 4.60
CA PRO A 296 23.55 -13.86 3.55
C PRO A 296 23.20 -15.31 3.94
N GLU A 297 23.28 -15.62 5.22
CA GLU A 297 22.93 -16.96 5.71
C GLU A 297 21.42 -17.20 5.64
N ILE A 298 20.59 -16.23 6.06
CA ILE A 298 19.12 -16.29 5.92
C ILE A 298 18.74 -16.45 4.44
N HIS A 299 19.40 -15.68 3.57
CA HIS A 299 19.17 -15.79 2.12
C HIS A 299 19.39 -17.20 1.61
N ARG A 300 20.59 -17.78 1.89
CA ARG A 300 20.95 -19.14 1.42
C ARG A 300 20.04 -20.21 2.01
N GLN A 301 19.73 -20.12 3.30
CA GLN A 301 18.86 -21.10 3.97
C GLN A 301 17.45 -21.06 3.40
N PHE A 302 16.91 -19.86 3.14
CA PHE A 302 15.57 -19.69 2.57
C PHE A 302 15.49 -20.29 1.16
N GLU A 303 16.41 -19.95 0.27
CA GLU A 303 16.44 -20.50 -1.08
C GLU A 303 16.66 -22.02 -1.08
N LYS A 304 17.54 -22.54 -0.20
CA LYS A 304 17.75 -23.98 -0.03
C LYS A 304 16.49 -24.71 0.45
N ARG A 305 15.79 -24.14 1.44
CA ARG A 305 14.59 -24.78 2.02
C ARG A 305 13.40 -24.72 1.09
N PHE A 306 13.11 -23.56 0.53
CA PHE A 306 11.87 -23.32 -0.22
C PHE A 306 12.06 -23.36 -1.73
N ASN A 307 13.29 -23.30 -2.22
CA ASN A 307 13.63 -23.19 -3.65
C ASN A 307 12.91 -22.03 -4.34
N ILE A 308 12.81 -20.89 -3.66
CA ILE A 308 12.23 -19.64 -4.15
C ILE A 308 13.35 -18.60 -4.17
N PRO A 309 13.66 -18.00 -5.33
CA PRO A 309 14.71 -17.00 -5.39
C PRO A 309 14.34 -15.75 -4.59
N ILE A 310 15.29 -15.21 -3.81
CA ILE A 310 15.15 -13.91 -3.17
C ILE A 310 15.83 -12.85 -4.03
N ILE A 311 15.08 -11.81 -4.37
CA ILE A 311 15.60 -10.63 -5.05
C ILE A 311 15.83 -9.56 -4.00
N GLU A 312 17.10 -9.36 -3.63
CA GLU A 312 17.47 -8.26 -2.74
C GLU A 312 17.37 -6.93 -3.49
N THR A 313 16.77 -5.95 -2.85
CA THR A 313 16.56 -4.62 -3.43
C THR A 313 16.79 -3.56 -2.38
N MET A 314 17.07 -2.34 -2.81
CA MET A 314 17.19 -1.15 -1.96
C MET A 314 16.27 -0.04 -2.46
N GLY A 315 15.72 0.71 -1.55
CA GLY A 315 14.94 1.89 -1.83
C GLY A 315 14.71 2.74 -0.59
N LEU A 316 14.23 3.95 -0.83
CA LEU A 316 13.91 4.94 0.21
C LEU A 316 12.48 5.46 -0.03
N THR A 317 11.86 6.01 1.02
CA THR A 317 10.56 6.67 0.87
C THR A 317 10.66 7.85 -0.09
N GLU A 318 11.75 8.61 -0.02
CA GLU A 318 12.05 9.79 -0.83
C GLU A 318 12.20 9.48 -2.33
N THR A 319 12.48 8.24 -2.67
CA THR A 319 12.63 7.78 -4.07
C THR A 319 11.40 7.02 -4.59
N GLY A 320 10.32 7.01 -3.81
CA GLY A 320 9.11 6.27 -4.14
C GLY A 320 9.24 4.75 -4.05
N ALA A 321 10.23 4.23 -3.40
CA ALA A 321 10.60 2.87 -3.06
C ALA A 321 11.92 2.42 -3.71
N GLN A 322 11.87 1.64 -4.80
CA GLN A 322 13.03 0.91 -5.35
C GLN A 322 13.98 1.81 -6.15
N ILE A 323 15.28 1.75 -5.78
CA ILE A 323 16.39 2.39 -6.51
C ILE A 323 17.24 1.31 -7.17
N LEU A 324 17.60 0.26 -6.41
CA LEU A 324 18.48 -0.81 -6.82
C LEU A 324 17.74 -2.15 -6.73
N SER A 325 18.07 -3.07 -7.63
CA SER A 325 17.48 -4.42 -7.64
C SER A 325 18.46 -5.43 -8.23
N ASN A 326 18.62 -6.57 -7.55
CA ASN A 326 19.15 -7.73 -8.22
C ASN A 326 18.21 -8.17 -9.36
N PRO A 327 18.74 -8.75 -10.45
CA PRO A 327 17.91 -9.25 -11.53
C PRO A 327 17.17 -10.53 -11.14
N LEU A 328 16.11 -10.85 -11.89
CA LEU A 328 15.46 -12.16 -11.80
C LEU A 328 16.35 -13.27 -12.39
N PRO A 329 16.24 -14.51 -11.89
CA PRO A 329 16.84 -15.67 -12.56
C PRO A 329 16.39 -15.77 -14.04
N PRO A 330 17.21 -16.31 -14.93
CA PRO A 330 18.52 -16.96 -14.68
C PRO A 330 19.71 -15.98 -14.57
N ALA A 331 19.50 -14.66 -14.60
CA ALA A 331 20.59 -13.72 -14.45
C ALA A 331 21.26 -13.83 -13.06
N GLN A 332 22.55 -13.52 -13.02
CA GLN A 332 23.34 -13.66 -11.79
C GLN A 332 22.96 -12.62 -10.75
N ARG A 333 22.58 -13.06 -9.57
CA ARG A 333 22.32 -12.25 -8.37
C ARG A 333 23.53 -12.27 -7.46
N LYS A 334 23.76 -11.17 -6.73
CA LYS A 334 24.81 -11.07 -5.74
C LYS A 334 24.19 -11.04 -4.34
N ILE A 335 24.29 -12.16 -3.60
CA ILE A 335 23.82 -12.26 -2.21
C ILE A 335 24.56 -11.26 -1.33
N GLY A 336 23.79 -10.52 -0.49
CA GLY A 336 24.33 -9.46 0.37
C GLY A 336 24.57 -8.13 -0.34
N SER A 337 24.04 -7.99 -1.58
CA SER A 337 24.04 -6.74 -2.33
C SER A 337 22.63 -6.44 -2.80
N PRO A 338 22.17 -5.19 -2.77
CA PRO A 338 20.84 -4.83 -3.29
C PRO A 338 20.76 -4.81 -4.83
N GLY A 339 21.83 -5.13 -5.54
CA GLY A 339 21.91 -5.07 -7.00
C GLY A 339 22.39 -3.73 -7.54
N THR A 340 22.03 -3.43 -8.78
CA THR A 340 22.41 -2.20 -9.51
C THR A 340 21.17 -1.48 -9.98
#